data_23de80dfcd49ded81c567d20d6db7e72
#
_entry.id   23de80dfcd49ded81c567d20d6db7e72
#
_cell.length_a   1.000
_cell.length_b   1.000
_cell.length_c   1.000
_cell.angle_alpha   90.00
_cell.angle_beta   90.00
_cell.angle_gamma   90.00
#
_symmetry.space_group_name_H-M   'P 1'
#
loop_
_entity.id
_entity.type
_entity.pdbx_description
1 polymer ?
#
loop_
_entity_poly.entity_id
_entity_poly.type
_entity_poly.pdbx_seq_one_letter_code
_entity_poly.pdbx_strand_id
1 'polypeptide(L)'
;MKRLALFCFFLIFLLVLGCDKGLKEHPLPESLKKELARQADPTIHDNDVSGIISLDPELKVSLRPGAGLFIFARPEGVDAGPPLAVKRHGVFQFPFEFEIGQLNTMMEGSQFEGTMNLMARLDQDGNRKSSPGDVEGKVEITAGQKGVQLVLNDLIEASAYNIEGTVNVSEALKNKIPENGTLFIFARSEGVRRGPPLAVKRVPNLKLPYEFTLGPQDIMVPGTVFEGPMVLAARIDVDGDARAGPGDIEGFVGAQPGDRNIKLLLNHLTGPPTPRGAN
;
A
#
# COMPACT_ATOMS: atom_id res chain seq x y z
N MET A 1 -6.05 75.74 18.73
CA MET A 1 -5.45 74.83 17.72
C MET A 1 -4.05 74.32 18.10
N LYS A 2 -3.18 75.12 18.72
CA LYS A 2 -1.81 74.69 19.10
C LYS A 2 -1.74 73.61 20.23
N ARG A 3 -2.74 73.55 21.11
CA ARG A 3 -2.76 72.54 22.23
C ARG A 3 -3.25 71.15 21.79
N LEU A 4 -4.01 71.04 20.71
CA LEU A 4 -4.51 69.79 20.19
C LEU A 4 -3.42 69.04 19.41
N ALA A 5 -2.55 69.78 18.70
CA ALA A 5 -1.45 69.17 17.97
C ALA A 5 -0.38 68.56 18.87
N LEU A 6 -0.16 69.13 20.05
CA LEU A 6 0.79 68.62 21.01
C LEU A 6 0.33 67.32 21.69
N PHE A 7 -0.97 67.16 21.88
CA PHE A 7 -1.57 65.94 22.47
C PHE A 7 -1.56 64.78 21.50
N CYS A 8 -1.78 65.00 20.19
CA CYS A 8 -1.65 63.97 19.15
C CYS A 8 -0.19 63.51 18.96
N PHE A 9 0.78 64.40 19.10
CA PHE A 9 2.19 64.05 18.99
C PHE A 9 2.67 63.20 20.17
N PHE A 10 2.14 63.42 21.37
CA PHE A 10 2.46 62.64 22.55
C PHE A 10 1.79 61.28 22.54
N LEU A 11 0.58 61.15 21.95
CA LEU A 11 -0.13 59.90 21.80
C LEU A 11 0.53 58.97 20.75
N ILE A 12 1.10 59.53 19.66
CA ILE A 12 1.85 58.79 18.66
C ILE A 12 3.19 58.29 19.18
N PHE A 13 3.82 59.06 20.10
CA PHE A 13 5.10 58.63 20.73
C PHE A 13 4.93 57.49 21.73
N LEU A 14 3.74 57.39 22.36
CA LEU A 14 3.44 56.28 23.32
C LEU A 14 3.11 54.96 22.62
N LEU A 15 2.77 54.96 21.31
CA LEU A 15 2.50 53.75 20.55
C LEU A 15 3.74 53.06 19.99
N VAL A 16 4.90 53.70 20.05
CA VAL A 16 6.17 53.12 19.55
C VAL A 16 6.98 52.42 20.68
N LEU A 17 6.57 52.54 21.94
CA LEU A 17 7.28 51.94 23.09
C LEU A 17 6.73 50.56 23.53
N GLY A 18 5.88 49.95 22.76
CA GLY A 18 5.29 48.67 23.11
C GLY A 18 5.49 47.60 22.09
N CYS A 19 6.61 46.93 22.06
CA CYS A 19 6.83 45.52 21.75
C CYS A 19 8.32 45.23 21.48
N ASP A 20 9.15 45.46 22.50
CA ASP A 20 10.41 44.72 22.57
C ASP A 20 10.32 43.68 23.71
N LYS A 21 9.39 42.76 23.58
CA LYS A 21 9.56 41.45 24.21
C LYS A 21 10.57 40.72 23.36
N GLY A 22 11.84 40.80 23.74
CA GLY A 22 12.92 40.08 23.10
C GLY A 22 12.49 38.65 22.83
N LEU A 23 12.22 38.36 21.59
CA LEU A 23 12.12 36.98 21.07
C LEU A 23 13.43 36.32 21.49
N LYS A 24 13.40 35.45 22.50
CA LYS A 24 14.53 34.59 22.81
C LYS A 24 14.75 33.75 21.55
N GLU A 25 15.80 34.09 20.81
CA GLU A 25 16.27 33.26 19.71
C GLU A 25 16.61 31.89 20.30
N HIS A 26 15.74 30.91 20.06
CA HIS A 26 16.08 29.52 20.34
C HIS A 26 17.02 29.09 19.23
N PRO A 27 18.27 28.72 19.53
CA PRO A 27 19.16 28.21 18.50
C PRO A 27 18.54 27.01 17.84
N LEU A 28 18.56 26.97 16.49
CA LEU A 28 18.08 25.84 15.73
C LEU A 28 18.74 24.55 16.24
N PRO A 29 17.98 23.46 16.40
CA PRO A 29 18.56 22.14 16.68
C PRO A 29 19.68 21.81 15.72
N GLU A 30 20.74 21.18 16.21
CA GLU A 30 21.90 20.83 15.35
C GLU A 30 21.53 19.96 14.16
N SER A 31 20.53 19.08 14.32
CA SER A 31 19.98 18.28 13.22
C SER A 31 19.39 19.13 12.09
N LEU A 32 18.67 20.20 12.46
CA LEU A 32 18.07 21.11 11.48
C LEU A 32 19.13 21.99 10.81
N LYS A 33 20.15 22.43 11.56
CA LYS A 33 21.28 23.19 10.98
C LYS A 33 22.04 22.33 9.94
N LYS A 34 22.31 21.07 10.29
CA LYS A 34 22.95 20.10 9.38
C LYS A 34 22.13 19.89 8.11
N GLU A 35 20.82 19.75 8.27
CA GLU A 35 19.92 19.58 7.12
C GLU A 35 19.85 20.82 6.24
N LEU A 36 19.75 22.02 6.81
CA LEU A 36 19.78 23.27 6.06
C LEU A 36 21.12 23.47 5.34
N ALA A 37 22.25 23.13 5.97
CA ALA A 37 23.57 23.21 5.37
C ALA A 37 23.67 22.20 4.19
N ARG A 38 23.11 21.00 4.34
CA ARG A 38 23.05 20.00 3.26
C ARG A 38 22.25 20.50 2.08
N GLN A 39 21.07 21.10 2.34
CA GLN A 39 20.22 21.65 1.28
C GLN A 39 20.85 22.88 0.59
N ALA A 40 21.72 23.60 1.28
CA ALA A 40 22.41 24.77 0.75
C ALA A 40 23.69 24.41 -0.05
N ASP A 41 24.13 23.15 -0.04
CA ASP A 41 25.29 22.69 -0.81
C ASP A 41 24.91 22.64 -2.31
N PRO A 42 25.54 23.48 -3.15
CA PRO A 42 25.20 23.52 -4.57
C PRO A 42 25.50 22.20 -5.30
N THR A 43 26.42 21.40 -4.80
CA THR A 43 26.80 20.11 -5.43
C THR A 43 25.81 19.00 -5.16
N ILE A 44 24.90 19.17 -4.20
CA ILE A 44 23.92 18.15 -3.83
C ILE A 44 22.96 17.82 -4.97
N HIS A 45 22.80 18.76 -5.91
CA HIS A 45 21.93 18.65 -7.07
C HIS A 45 22.62 18.16 -8.36
N ASP A 46 23.95 17.95 -8.33
CA ASP A 46 24.72 17.57 -9.53
C ASP A 46 24.23 16.25 -10.13
N ASN A 47 23.79 15.34 -9.28
CA ASN A 47 23.29 14.01 -9.65
C ASN A 47 21.75 13.93 -9.75
N ASP A 48 21.03 15.05 -9.58
CA ASP A 48 19.58 15.03 -9.70
C ASP A 48 19.15 14.65 -11.12
N VAL A 49 18.15 13.78 -11.19
CA VAL A 49 17.52 13.34 -12.43
C VAL A 49 16.23 14.10 -12.61
N SER A 50 16.00 14.64 -13.80
CA SER A 50 14.76 15.37 -14.09
C SER A 50 14.17 14.98 -15.45
N GLY A 51 12.85 15.17 -15.58
CA GLY A 51 12.15 14.83 -16.81
C GLY A 51 10.65 15.01 -16.69
N ILE A 52 9.93 14.25 -17.51
CA ILE A 52 8.47 14.32 -17.61
C ILE A 52 7.88 12.92 -17.41
N ILE A 53 6.86 12.84 -16.57
CA ILE A 53 6.02 11.65 -16.44
C ILE A 53 4.72 11.91 -17.19
N SER A 54 4.35 10.98 -18.06
CA SER A 54 3.07 10.98 -18.78
C SER A 54 2.28 9.72 -18.47
N LEU A 55 0.96 9.81 -18.61
CA LEU A 55 0.06 8.66 -18.57
C LEU A 55 -0.23 8.22 -19.99
N ASP A 56 -0.15 6.91 -20.24
CA ASP A 56 -0.53 6.35 -21.54
C ASP A 56 -1.99 6.68 -21.84
N PRO A 57 -2.28 7.37 -22.94
CA PRO A 57 -3.64 7.78 -23.29
C PRO A 57 -4.58 6.60 -23.59
N GLU A 58 -4.06 5.41 -23.87
CA GLU A 58 -4.85 4.20 -24.06
C GLU A 58 -5.40 3.66 -22.74
N LEU A 59 -4.74 3.97 -21.62
CA LEU A 59 -5.22 3.65 -20.28
C LEU A 59 -6.32 4.64 -19.87
N LYS A 60 -7.57 4.20 -19.92
CA LYS A 60 -8.74 4.99 -19.49
C LYS A 60 -8.84 5.07 -17.97
N VAL A 61 -7.83 5.65 -17.33
CA VAL A 61 -7.74 5.75 -15.87
C VAL A 61 -8.30 7.09 -15.41
N SER A 62 -9.24 7.08 -14.47
CA SER A 62 -9.74 8.27 -13.78
C SER A 62 -9.06 8.39 -12.43
N LEU A 63 -8.54 9.58 -12.11
CA LEU A 63 -7.93 9.85 -10.82
C LEU A 63 -8.99 9.79 -9.70
N ARG A 64 -8.71 9.02 -8.66
CA ARG A 64 -9.57 8.94 -7.47
C ARG A 64 -9.21 10.03 -6.47
N PRO A 65 -10.15 10.49 -5.63
CA PRO A 65 -9.84 11.37 -4.52
C PRO A 65 -8.82 10.70 -3.57
N GLY A 66 -7.72 11.40 -3.28
CA GLY A 66 -6.63 10.85 -2.44
C GLY A 66 -5.53 10.13 -3.20
N ALA A 67 -5.65 9.96 -4.52
CA ALA A 67 -4.58 9.42 -5.34
C ALA A 67 -3.26 10.18 -5.13
N GLY A 68 -2.13 9.49 -5.27
CA GLY A 68 -0.78 10.02 -5.15
C GLY A 68 0.10 9.60 -6.31
N LEU A 69 1.04 10.46 -6.69
CA LEU A 69 2.10 10.09 -7.62
C LEU A 69 3.37 9.83 -6.81
N PHE A 70 3.86 8.60 -6.84
CA PHE A 70 5.12 8.21 -6.25
C PHE A 70 6.18 8.10 -7.34
N ILE A 71 7.35 8.66 -7.07
CA ILE A 71 8.52 8.58 -7.93
C ILE A 71 9.64 8.00 -7.06
N PHE A 72 10.25 6.93 -7.49
CA PHE A 72 11.28 6.27 -6.71
C PHE A 72 12.36 5.66 -7.58
N ALA A 73 13.60 5.68 -7.08
CA ALA A 73 14.75 5.12 -7.73
C ALA A 73 15.29 3.91 -6.96
N ARG A 74 15.72 2.88 -7.68
CA ARG A 74 16.42 1.71 -7.15
C ARG A 74 17.74 1.51 -7.89
N PRO A 75 18.80 1.09 -7.23
CA PRO A 75 20.01 0.67 -7.92
C PRO A 75 19.69 -0.40 -8.98
N GLU A 76 20.46 -0.45 -10.04
CA GLU A 76 20.36 -1.49 -11.06
C GLU A 76 20.45 -2.90 -10.43
N GLY A 77 19.59 -3.83 -10.87
CA GLY A 77 19.53 -5.20 -10.35
C GLY A 77 18.86 -5.36 -8.98
N VAL A 78 18.35 -4.29 -8.36
CA VAL A 78 17.61 -4.33 -7.10
C VAL A 78 16.12 -4.18 -7.36
N ASP A 79 15.38 -5.28 -7.37
CA ASP A 79 13.93 -5.27 -7.65
C ASP A 79 13.05 -5.27 -6.39
N ALA A 80 13.59 -5.54 -5.21
CA ALA A 80 12.86 -5.66 -3.96
C ALA A 80 13.47 -4.84 -2.82
N GLY A 81 12.73 -4.67 -1.72
CA GLY A 81 13.15 -3.90 -0.56
C GLY A 81 12.89 -2.38 -0.69
N PRO A 82 13.35 -1.57 0.26
CA PRO A 82 13.18 -0.12 0.21
C PRO A 82 13.91 0.49 -0.98
N PRO A 83 13.34 1.50 -1.66
CA PRO A 83 14.05 2.22 -2.72
C PRO A 83 15.20 3.05 -2.15
N LEU A 84 16.16 3.41 -3.02
CA LEU A 84 17.26 4.32 -2.68
C LEU A 84 16.72 5.73 -2.38
N ALA A 85 15.87 6.23 -3.25
CA ALA A 85 15.25 7.54 -3.13
C ALA A 85 13.76 7.47 -3.45
N VAL A 86 12.95 8.32 -2.79
CA VAL A 86 11.51 8.40 -3.02
C VAL A 86 11.00 9.83 -2.88
N LYS A 87 10.07 10.19 -3.76
CA LYS A 87 9.34 11.46 -3.71
C LYS A 87 7.85 11.20 -3.96
N ARG A 88 6.97 11.84 -3.17
CA ARG A 88 5.52 11.70 -3.31
C ARG A 88 4.89 13.05 -3.60
N HIS A 89 3.97 13.07 -4.54
CA HIS A 89 3.14 14.24 -4.88
C HIS A 89 1.66 13.91 -4.66
N GLY A 90 0.99 14.68 -3.81
CA GLY A 90 -0.45 14.56 -3.56
C GLY A 90 -1.31 15.43 -4.48
N VAL A 91 -0.67 16.40 -5.16
CA VAL A 91 -1.31 17.26 -6.17
C VAL A 91 -0.45 17.21 -7.41
N PHE A 92 -1.01 16.76 -8.50
CA PHE A 92 -0.30 16.59 -9.78
C PHE A 92 -1.31 16.56 -10.93
N GLN A 93 -0.79 16.78 -12.13
CA GLN A 93 -1.52 16.57 -13.40
C GLN A 93 -0.54 16.08 -14.45
N PHE A 94 -0.98 15.30 -15.40
CA PHE A 94 -0.15 14.84 -16.49
C PHE A 94 -0.25 15.76 -17.72
N PRO A 95 0.87 15.99 -18.45
CA PRO A 95 2.23 15.54 -18.14
C PRO A 95 2.78 16.24 -16.88
N PHE A 96 3.54 15.50 -16.05
CA PHE A 96 4.08 15.97 -14.78
C PHE A 96 5.59 16.12 -14.86
N GLU A 97 6.10 17.32 -14.60
CA GLU A 97 7.55 17.56 -14.49
C GLU A 97 8.06 17.08 -13.13
N PHE A 98 9.14 16.31 -13.12
CA PHE A 98 9.73 15.78 -11.91
C PHE A 98 11.22 16.06 -11.80
N GLU A 99 11.68 16.03 -10.56
CA GLU A 99 13.08 15.98 -10.18
C GLU A 99 13.22 15.09 -8.95
N ILE A 100 14.24 14.22 -8.95
CA ILE A 100 14.59 13.32 -7.84
C ILE A 100 16.11 13.17 -7.78
N GLY A 101 16.67 13.14 -6.57
CA GLY A 101 18.10 13.06 -6.38
C GLY A 101 18.54 12.80 -4.95
N GLN A 102 19.73 13.27 -4.60
CA GLN A 102 20.37 13.01 -3.31
C GLN A 102 19.51 13.43 -2.10
N LEU A 103 18.76 14.51 -2.20
CA LEU A 103 17.87 14.98 -1.11
C LEU A 103 16.68 14.05 -0.84
N ASN A 104 16.38 13.16 -1.76
CA ASN A 104 15.26 12.22 -1.69
C ASN A 104 15.67 10.83 -1.20
N THR A 105 16.97 10.61 -0.88
CA THR A 105 17.45 9.32 -0.37
C THR A 105 16.82 8.98 0.98
N MET A 106 16.45 7.70 1.16
CA MET A 106 15.73 7.24 2.34
C MET A 106 16.61 6.95 3.54
N MET A 107 17.88 6.59 3.30
CA MET A 107 18.82 6.23 4.36
C MET A 107 19.98 7.22 4.41
N GLU A 108 20.37 7.64 5.61
CA GLU A 108 21.54 8.50 5.81
C GLU A 108 22.81 7.79 5.29
N GLY A 109 23.63 8.53 4.55
CA GLY A 109 24.86 8.01 3.95
C GLY A 109 24.69 7.31 2.59
N SER A 110 23.47 7.09 2.12
CA SER A 110 23.25 6.57 0.77
C SER A 110 23.62 7.63 -0.28
N GLN A 111 24.25 7.18 -1.36
CA GLN A 111 24.62 8.04 -2.49
C GLN A 111 23.66 7.82 -3.66
N PHE A 112 23.18 8.92 -4.22
CA PHE A 112 22.36 8.91 -5.45
C PHE A 112 23.28 9.00 -6.65
N GLU A 113 23.79 7.85 -7.09
CA GLU A 113 24.83 7.77 -8.14
C GLU A 113 24.70 6.49 -8.97
N GLY A 114 25.38 6.48 -10.13
CA GLY A 114 25.43 5.32 -11.02
C GLY A 114 24.14 5.10 -11.84
N THR A 115 24.01 3.88 -12.36
CA THR A 115 22.82 3.43 -13.11
C THR A 115 21.73 2.95 -12.16
N MET A 116 20.51 3.36 -12.43
CA MET A 116 19.36 3.08 -11.58
C MET A 116 18.11 2.80 -12.42
N ASN A 117 17.17 2.09 -11.83
CA ASN A 117 15.80 2.01 -12.32
C ASN A 117 14.98 3.12 -11.67
N LEU A 118 14.52 4.08 -12.47
CA LEU A 118 13.52 5.06 -12.07
C LEU A 118 12.14 4.49 -12.33
N MET A 119 11.31 4.51 -11.33
CA MET A 119 9.92 4.06 -11.40
C MET A 119 8.99 5.17 -10.98
N ALA A 120 7.84 5.25 -11.61
CA ALA A 120 6.75 6.07 -11.13
C ALA A 120 5.49 5.22 -10.99
N ARG A 121 4.68 5.52 -9.96
CA ARG A 121 3.40 4.87 -9.74
C ARG A 121 2.33 5.89 -9.42
N LEU A 122 1.26 5.85 -10.18
CA LEU A 122 -0.01 6.47 -9.85
C LEU A 122 -0.73 5.55 -8.87
N ASP A 123 -0.66 5.88 -7.59
CA ASP A 123 -1.30 5.18 -6.49
C ASP A 123 -2.73 5.70 -6.35
N GLN A 124 -3.71 4.85 -6.56
CA GLN A 124 -5.13 5.21 -6.62
C GLN A 124 -5.84 5.17 -5.27
N ASP A 125 -5.28 4.51 -4.27
CA ASP A 125 -5.93 4.31 -2.97
C ASP A 125 -5.17 4.94 -1.78
N GLY A 126 -3.96 5.48 -2.02
CA GLY A 126 -3.15 6.16 -1.02
C GLY A 126 -2.40 5.23 -0.05
N ASN A 127 -2.39 3.93 -0.29
CA ASN A 127 -1.82 2.94 0.62
C ASN A 127 -0.30 2.77 0.51
N ARG A 128 0.37 3.39 -0.47
CA ARG A 128 1.81 3.35 -0.77
C ARG A 128 2.34 2.02 -1.31
N LYS A 129 1.56 0.97 -1.33
CA LYS A 129 1.92 -0.31 -1.92
C LYS A 129 1.30 -0.43 -3.31
N SER A 130 1.88 -1.27 -4.15
CA SER A 130 1.27 -1.59 -5.43
C SER A 130 -0.04 -2.33 -5.19
N SER A 131 -1.12 -1.85 -5.77
CA SER A 131 -2.47 -2.40 -5.61
C SER A 131 -3.29 -2.34 -6.90
N PRO A 132 -4.35 -3.14 -6.99
CA PRO A 132 -5.21 -3.14 -8.17
C PRO A 132 -5.77 -1.76 -8.51
N GLY A 133 -5.57 -1.34 -9.75
CA GLY A 133 -5.98 -0.03 -10.26
C GLY A 133 -4.87 1.01 -10.24
N ASP A 134 -3.72 0.74 -9.64
CA ASP A 134 -2.53 1.56 -9.78
C ASP A 134 -1.97 1.45 -11.19
N VAL A 135 -1.23 2.46 -11.61
CA VAL A 135 -0.53 2.44 -12.89
C VAL A 135 0.94 2.70 -12.66
N GLU A 136 1.78 1.84 -13.17
CA GLU A 136 3.23 1.94 -13.02
C GLU A 136 3.91 2.23 -14.35
N GLY A 137 5.13 2.77 -14.26
CA GLY A 137 6.05 2.92 -15.37
C GLY A 137 7.48 2.84 -14.86
N LYS A 138 8.40 2.38 -15.72
CA LYS A 138 9.81 2.18 -15.39
C LYS A 138 10.69 2.61 -16.54
N VAL A 139 11.83 3.23 -16.21
CA VAL A 139 12.88 3.55 -17.16
C VAL A 139 14.24 3.43 -16.48
N GLU A 140 15.24 2.96 -17.21
CA GLU A 140 16.63 2.99 -16.76
C GLU A 140 17.19 4.40 -16.91
N ILE A 141 17.94 4.85 -15.91
CA ILE A 141 18.54 6.19 -15.86
C ILE A 141 19.98 6.11 -15.34
N THR A 142 20.74 7.17 -15.62
CA THR A 142 22.01 7.44 -14.94
C THR A 142 21.86 8.70 -14.09
N ALA A 143 22.48 8.71 -12.90
CA ALA A 143 22.50 9.89 -12.04
C ALA A 143 22.93 11.15 -12.82
N GLY A 144 22.25 12.28 -12.59
CA GLY A 144 22.45 13.54 -13.32
C GLY A 144 21.72 13.63 -14.66
N GLN A 145 21.07 12.57 -15.13
CA GLN A 145 20.36 12.59 -16.43
C GLN A 145 19.19 13.58 -16.42
N LYS A 146 19.09 14.36 -17.51
CA LYS A 146 18.01 15.34 -17.69
C LYS A 146 17.13 14.95 -18.88
N GLY A 147 15.90 15.45 -18.89
CA GLY A 147 14.94 15.23 -19.98
C GLY A 147 14.43 13.80 -20.08
N VAL A 148 14.43 13.05 -18.97
CA VAL A 148 13.92 11.69 -18.92
C VAL A 148 12.43 11.67 -19.26
N GLN A 149 12.03 10.73 -20.14
CA GLN A 149 10.64 10.48 -20.46
C GLN A 149 10.22 9.17 -19.79
N LEU A 150 9.28 9.24 -18.84
CA LEU A 150 8.71 8.09 -18.17
C LEU A 150 7.21 8.00 -18.45
N VAL A 151 6.77 6.90 -19.00
CA VAL A 151 5.36 6.66 -19.32
C VAL A 151 4.78 5.68 -18.32
N LEU A 152 3.68 6.06 -17.69
CA LEU A 152 2.85 5.16 -16.88
C LEU A 152 1.96 4.37 -17.85
N ASN A 153 2.29 3.12 -18.09
CA ASN A 153 1.67 2.25 -19.08
C ASN A 153 1.35 0.84 -18.60
N ASP A 154 1.67 0.52 -17.35
CA ASP A 154 1.40 -0.79 -16.74
C ASP A 154 0.30 -0.65 -15.69
N LEU A 155 -0.95 -0.99 -16.09
CA LEU A 155 -2.08 -1.01 -15.20
C LEU A 155 -2.05 -2.29 -14.34
N ILE A 156 -2.01 -2.12 -13.04
CA ILE A 156 -2.03 -3.24 -12.10
C ILE A 156 -3.44 -3.83 -12.04
N GLU A 157 -3.60 -4.97 -12.69
CA GLU A 157 -4.87 -5.67 -12.78
C GLU A 157 -5.23 -6.38 -11.47
N ALA A 158 -6.51 -6.33 -11.09
CA ALA A 158 -7.00 -7.07 -9.92
C ALA A 158 -6.71 -8.57 -10.00
N SER A 159 -6.70 -9.12 -11.20
CA SER A 159 -6.38 -10.52 -11.50
C SER A 159 -4.96 -10.92 -11.09
N ALA A 160 -4.01 -9.99 -11.07
CA ALA A 160 -2.63 -10.23 -10.63
C ALA A 160 -2.54 -10.60 -9.14
N TYR A 161 -3.54 -10.19 -8.35
CA TYR A 161 -3.64 -10.48 -6.91
C TYR A 161 -4.49 -11.71 -6.59
N ASN A 162 -5.09 -12.35 -7.59
CA ASN A 162 -5.88 -13.55 -7.36
C ASN A 162 -5.01 -14.69 -6.85
N ILE A 163 -5.51 -15.37 -5.81
CA ILE A 163 -4.98 -16.64 -5.36
C ILE A 163 -5.79 -17.74 -6.06
N GLU A 164 -5.11 -18.65 -6.72
CA GLU A 164 -5.73 -19.73 -7.48
C GLU A 164 -5.29 -21.08 -6.95
N GLY A 165 -6.19 -22.03 -6.94
CA GLY A 165 -5.87 -23.36 -6.45
C GLY A 165 -7.01 -24.35 -6.54
N THR A 166 -6.83 -25.47 -5.87
CA THR A 166 -7.77 -26.58 -5.84
C THR A 166 -8.09 -26.96 -4.41
N VAL A 167 -9.38 -27.06 -4.08
CA VAL A 167 -9.87 -27.63 -2.83
C VAL A 167 -10.16 -29.12 -3.03
N ASN A 168 -9.69 -29.93 -2.11
CA ASN A 168 -9.98 -31.34 -2.04
C ASN A 168 -10.23 -31.81 -0.61
N VAL A 169 -10.81 -32.98 -0.43
CA VAL A 169 -11.06 -33.60 0.89
C VAL A 169 -10.15 -34.81 1.03
N SER A 170 -9.59 -34.99 2.23
CA SER A 170 -8.77 -36.17 2.55
C SER A 170 -9.57 -37.47 2.38
N GLU A 171 -8.90 -38.55 1.98
CA GLU A 171 -9.55 -39.86 1.79
C GLU A 171 -10.35 -40.31 3.01
N ALA A 172 -9.86 -40.03 4.21
CA ALA A 172 -10.49 -40.41 5.48
C ALA A 172 -11.84 -39.70 5.73
N LEU A 173 -12.09 -38.57 5.06
CA LEU A 173 -13.30 -37.76 5.26
C LEU A 173 -14.22 -37.72 4.03
N LYS A 174 -13.88 -38.39 2.93
CA LYS A 174 -14.73 -38.40 1.72
C LYS A 174 -16.15 -38.88 1.97
N ASN A 175 -16.34 -39.88 2.81
CA ASN A 175 -17.65 -40.42 3.17
C ASN A 175 -18.38 -39.62 4.28
N LYS A 176 -17.79 -38.50 4.74
CA LYS A 176 -18.38 -37.57 5.69
C LYS A 176 -18.87 -36.28 5.05
N ILE A 177 -18.67 -36.13 3.74
CA ILE A 177 -19.11 -34.94 3.01
C ILE A 177 -20.65 -34.86 3.07
N PRO A 178 -21.23 -33.76 3.59
CA PRO A 178 -22.69 -33.61 3.63
C PRO A 178 -23.25 -33.44 2.21
N GLU A 179 -24.39 -34.12 1.93
CA GLU A 179 -25.02 -34.10 0.60
C GLU A 179 -25.36 -32.69 0.10
N ASN A 180 -25.77 -31.80 1.01
CA ASN A 180 -26.15 -30.42 0.71
C ASN A 180 -25.14 -29.40 1.24
N GLY A 181 -23.91 -29.81 1.51
CA GLY A 181 -22.88 -28.94 2.06
C GLY A 181 -22.56 -27.75 1.15
N THR A 182 -22.36 -26.60 1.75
CA THR A 182 -21.89 -25.40 1.06
C THR A 182 -20.39 -25.23 1.31
N LEU A 183 -19.60 -25.08 0.25
CA LEU A 183 -18.20 -24.76 0.43
C LEU A 183 -18.04 -23.25 0.59
N PHE A 184 -17.34 -22.85 1.65
CA PHE A 184 -16.83 -21.51 1.84
C PHE A 184 -15.31 -21.52 1.74
N ILE A 185 -14.76 -20.58 0.98
CA ILE A 185 -13.33 -20.33 0.91
C ILE A 185 -13.11 -18.90 1.36
N PHE A 186 -12.24 -18.69 2.34
CA PHE A 186 -12.02 -17.36 2.88
C PHE A 186 -10.55 -17.12 3.20
N ALA A 187 -10.14 -15.86 3.08
CA ALA A 187 -8.82 -15.39 3.43
C ALA A 187 -8.84 -14.54 4.69
N ARG A 188 -7.84 -14.69 5.54
CA ARG A 188 -7.56 -13.82 6.70
C ARG A 188 -6.10 -13.42 6.69
N SER A 189 -5.78 -12.21 7.13
CA SER A 189 -4.38 -11.84 7.36
C SER A 189 -3.74 -12.82 8.33
N GLU A 190 -2.49 -13.16 8.12
CA GLU A 190 -1.74 -14.03 9.02
C GLU A 190 -1.77 -13.49 10.46
N GLY A 191 -1.95 -14.37 11.44
CA GLY A 191 -2.09 -14.00 12.85
C GLY A 191 -3.48 -13.51 13.27
N VAL A 192 -4.38 -13.16 12.36
CA VAL A 192 -5.74 -12.72 12.67
C VAL A 192 -6.69 -13.92 12.77
N ARG A 193 -7.07 -14.27 13.99
CA ARG A 193 -7.91 -15.46 14.27
C ARG A 193 -9.40 -15.14 14.45
N ARG A 194 -9.80 -13.88 14.61
CA ARG A 194 -11.17 -13.44 14.92
C ARG A 194 -11.57 -12.25 14.04
N GLY A 195 -12.86 -12.01 13.93
CA GLY A 195 -13.43 -10.94 13.12
C GLY A 195 -13.78 -11.40 11.68
N PRO A 196 -14.30 -10.51 10.84
CA PRO A 196 -14.61 -10.82 9.46
C PRO A 196 -13.34 -11.22 8.69
N PRO A 197 -13.42 -12.15 7.75
CA PRO A 197 -12.32 -12.41 6.82
C PRO A 197 -12.10 -11.24 5.85
N LEU A 198 -10.94 -11.18 5.22
CA LEU A 198 -10.64 -10.20 4.16
C LEU A 198 -11.55 -10.43 2.95
N ALA A 199 -11.60 -11.67 2.50
CA ALA A 199 -12.36 -12.07 1.33
C ALA A 199 -13.05 -13.41 1.56
N VAL A 200 -14.21 -13.61 0.94
CA VAL A 200 -15.00 -14.85 1.03
C VAL A 200 -15.61 -15.20 -0.30
N LYS A 201 -15.50 -16.48 -0.65
CA LYS A 201 -16.21 -17.09 -1.77
C LYS A 201 -17.13 -18.19 -1.27
N ARG A 202 -18.42 -18.09 -1.60
CA ARG A 202 -19.42 -19.12 -1.33
C ARG A 202 -19.68 -19.94 -2.58
N VAL A 203 -19.63 -21.26 -2.45
CA VAL A 203 -19.82 -22.21 -3.55
C VAL A 203 -20.94 -23.16 -3.18
N PRO A 204 -22.16 -22.93 -3.68
CA PRO A 204 -23.25 -23.87 -3.55
C PRO A 204 -23.05 -25.05 -4.52
N ASN A 205 -23.67 -26.18 -4.23
CA ASN A 205 -23.61 -27.38 -5.09
C ASN A 205 -22.19 -27.87 -5.36
N LEU A 206 -21.44 -28.09 -4.31
CA LEU A 206 -20.04 -28.48 -4.32
C LEU A 206 -19.77 -29.72 -5.17
N LYS A 207 -18.79 -29.64 -6.05
CA LYS A 207 -18.17 -30.78 -6.75
C LYS A 207 -16.67 -30.75 -6.48
N LEU A 208 -16.13 -31.87 -6.06
CA LEU A 208 -14.69 -32.00 -5.76
C LEU A 208 -13.98 -32.86 -6.82
N PRO A 209 -12.72 -32.58 -7.15
CA PRO A 209 -11.95 -31.40 -6.71
C PRO A 209 -12.57 -30.09 -7.23
N TYR A 210 -12.50 -29.01 -6.44
CA TYR A 210 -13.01 -27.69 -6.80
C TYR A 210 -11.87 -26.73 -7.09
N GLU A 211 -11.80 -26.22 -8.30
CA GLU A 211 -10.87 -25.15 -8.68
C GLU A 211 -11.42 -23.81 -8.23
N PHE A 212 -10.59 -23.01 -7.54
CA PHE A 212 -11.02 -21.72 -7.03
C PHE A 212 -10.10 -20.60 -7.47
N THR A 213 -10.68 -19.41 -7.53
CA THR A 213 -10.01 -18.12 -7.60
C THR A 213 -10.57 -17.26 -6.47
N LEU A 214 -9.72 -16.69 -5.62
CA LEU A 214 -10.09 -15.79 -4.54
C LEU A 214 -9.20 -14.55 -4.62
N GLY A 215 -9.79 -13.36 -4.62
CA GLY A 215 -9.01 -12.15 -4.83
C GLY A 215 -9.69 -10.86 -4.35
N PRO A 216 -9.19 -9.69 -4.79
CA PRO A 216 -9.74 -8.38 -4.41
C PRO A 216 -11.24 -8.21 -4.67
N GLN A 217 -11.78 -8.87 -5.69
CA GLN A 217 -13.20 -8.84 -6.03
C GLN A 217 -14.11 -9.56 -5.00
N ASP A 218 -13.52 -10.40 -4.14
CA ASP A 218 -14.22 -11.18 -3.12
C ASP A 218 -14.13 -10.52 -1.73
N ILE A 219 -13.60 -9.28 -1.64
CA ILE A 219 -13.49 -8.51 -0.39
C ILE A 219 -14.87 -8.22 0.19
N MET A 220 -15.05 -8.51 1.49
CA MET A 220 -16.32 -8.32 2.19
C MET A 220 -16.54 -6.89 2.68
N VAL A 221 -15.50 -6.20 3.11
CA VAL A 221 -15.58 -4.88 3.73
C VAL A 221 -14.91 -3.86 2.82
N PRO A 222 -15.66 -2.89 2.26
CA PRO A 222 -15.08 -1.84 1.43
C PRO A 222 -13.92 -1.12 2.12
N GLY A 223 -12.85 -0.84 1.39
CA GLY A 223 -11.64 -0.20 1.92
C GLY A 223 -10.65 -1.17 2.60
N THR A 224 -10.98 -2.45 2.69
CA THR A 224 -10.01 -3.48 3.10
C THR A 224 -9.05 -3.76 1.95
N VAL A 225 -7.77 -3.92 2.26
CA VAL A 225 -6.74 -4.22 1.27
C VAL A 225 -6.45 -5.73 1.27
N PHE A 226 -6.41 -6.33 0.08
CA PHE A 226 -6.08 -7.75 -0.12
C PHE A 226 -4.58 -7.88 -0.34
N GLU A 227 -3.80 -7.87 0.76
CA GLU A 227 -2.34 -7.84 0.70
C GLU A 227 -1.67 -8.61 1.84
N GLY A 228 -0.37 -8.86 1.66
CA GLY A 228 0.50 -9.50 2.64
C GLY A 228 0.23 -10.98 2.86
N PRO A 229 0.98 -11.61 3.78
CA PRO A 229 0.77 -13.01 4.13
C PRO A 229 -0.61 -13.24 4.73
N MET A 230 -1.27 -14.31 4.31
CA MET A 230 -2.60 -14.67 4.75
C MET A 230 -2.77 -16.17 4.94
N VAL A 231 -3.79 -16.54 5.66
CA VAL A 231 -4.25 -17.92 5.80
C VAL A 231 -5.53 -18.06 4.99
N LEU A 232 -5.49 -18.94 4.00
CA LEU A 232 -6.69 -19.45 3.34
C LEU A 232 -7.29 -20.56 4.19
N ALA A 233 -8.58 -20.50 4.39
CA ALA A 233 -9.35 -21.58 4.95
C ALA A 233 -10.46 -21.97 3.97
N ALA A 234 -10.71 -23.26 3.85
CA ALA A 234 -11.91 -23.73 3.19
C ALA A 234 -12.68 -24.61 4.15
N ARG A 235 -14.02 -24.55 4.09
CA ARG A 235 -14.94 -25.32 4.90
C ARG A 235 -16.10 -25.79 4.05
N ILE A 236 -16.41 -27.09 4.16
CA ILE A 236 -17.68 -27.63 3.75
C ILE A 236 -18.59 -27.52 4.98
N ASP A 237 -19.52 -26.62 4.90
CA ASP A 237 -20.43 -26.21 5.96
C ASP A 237 -21.75 -26.96 5.81
N VAL A 238 -22.24 -27.59 6.88
CA VAL A 238 -23.38 -28.48 6.85
C VAL A 238 -24.69 -27.72 6.69
N ASP A 239 -24.85 -26.61 7.43
CA ASP A 239 -26.10 -25.84 7.50
C ASP A 239 -26.10 -24.56 6.64
N GLY A 240 -24.98 -24.18 6.06
CA GLY A 240 -24.84 -23.05 5.13
C GLY A 240 -24.80 -21.69 5.81
N ASP A 241 -24.58 -21.61 7.13
CA ASP A 241 -24.57 -20.36 7.91
C ASP A 241 -23.19 -19.69 7.94
N ALA A 242 -22.17 -20.31 7.36
CA ALA A 242 -20.77 -19.87 7.30
C ALA A 242 -20.04 -19.83 8.65
N ARG A 243 -20.66 -20.29 9.74
CA ARG A 243 -20.03 -20.43 11.04
C ARG A 243 -19.50 -21.85 11.23
N ALA A 244 -18.41 -21.97 12.00
CA ALA A 244 -17.90 -23.30 12.31
C ALA A 244 -18.90 -24.03 13.21
N GLY A 245 -19.41 -25.15 12.72
CA GLY A 245 -20.37 -26.02 13.37
C GLY A 245 -19.91 -27.48 13.44
N PRO A 246 -20.56 -28.30 14.28
CA PRO A 246 -20.29 -29.73 14.33
C PRO A 246 -20.62 -30.40 13.00
N GLY A 247 -19.72 -31.22 12.52
CA GLY A 247 -19.89 -31.94 11.26
C GLY A 247 -19.29 -31.22 10.04
N ASP A 248 -18.84 -29.98 10.17
CA ASP A 248 -18.12 -29.28 9.12
C ASP A 248 -16.77 -29.93 8.85
N ILE A 249 -16.33 -29.85 7.60
CA ILE A 249 -15.01 -30.34 7.20
C ILE A 249 -14.18 -29.14 6.76
N GLU A 250 -13.06 -28.90 7.40
CA GLU A 250 -12.23 -27.73 7.13
C GLU A 250 -10.75 -28.05 6.89
N GLY A 251 -10.07 -27.11 6.27
CA GLY A 251 -8.63 -27.15 6.05
C GLY A 251 -8.06 -25.75 5.86
N PHE A 252 -6.74 -25.63 6.03
CA PHE A 252 -6.03 -24.34 6.05
C PHE A 252 -4.72 -24.45 5.31
N VAL A 253 -4.30 -23.35 4.67
CA VAL A 253 -3.00 -23.22 4.04
C VAL A 253 -2.54 -21.76 4.07
N GLY A 254 -1.24 -21.51 4.22
CA GLY A 254 -0.65 -20.19 4.03
C GLY A 254 -0.65 -19.81 2.56
N ALA A 255 -0.89 -18.53 2.26
CA ALA A 255 -0.87 -18.01 0.90
C ALA A 255 -0.51 -16.51 0.88
N GLN A 256 -0.20 -16.01 -0.31
CA GLN A 256 0.00 -14.60 -0.61
C GLN A 256 -0.79 -14.21 -1.86
N PRO A 257 -1.18 -12.93 -2.02
CA PRO A 257 -1.75 -12.46 -3.27
C PRO A 257 -0.87 -12.83 -4.47
N GLY A 258 -1.51 -13.33 -5.54
CA GLY A 258 -0.83 -13.79 -6.74
C GLY A 258 -0.39 -15.26 -6.72
N ASP A 259 -0.49 -15.94 -5.59
CA ASP A 259 -0.15 -17.38 -5.52
C ASP A 259 -1.05 -18.23 -6.41
N ARG A 260 -0.42 -19.19 -7.10
CA ARG A 260 -1.09 -20.12 -8.00
C ARG A 260 -0.82 -21.56 -7.61
N ASN A 261 -1.71 -22.45 -8.06
CA ASN A 261 -1.60 -23.91 -7.81
C ASN A 261 -1.66 -24.27 -6.31
N ILE A 262 -2.31 -23.46 -5.49
CA ILE A 262 -2.55 -23.75 -4.07
C ILE A 262 -3.33 -25.06 -3.94
N LYS A 263 -2.85 -25.96 -3.10
CA LYS A 263 -3.55 -27.20 -2.75
C LYS A 263 -4.13 -27.07 -1.36
N LEU A 264 -5.44 -26.83 -1.25
CA LEU A 264 -6.15 -26.70 0.01
C LEU A 264 -6.85 -28.02 0.32
N LEU A 265 -6.30 -28.78 1.25
CA LEU A 265 -6.82 -30.08 1.66
C LEU A 265 -7.68 -29.95 2.93
N LEU A 266 -8.95 -30.29 2.81
CA LEU A 266 -9.87 -30.39 3.94
C LEU A 266 -9.62 -31.71 4.67
N ASN A 267 -9.05 -31.66 5.85
CA ASN A 267 -8.59 -32.79 6.62
C ASN A 267 -8.98 -32.79 8.10
N HIS A 268 -9.80 -31.81 8.50
CA HIS A 268 -10.28 -31.67 9.86
C HIS A 268 -11.80 -31.70 9.90
N LEU A 269 -12.38 -32.62 10.71
CA LEU A 269 -13.82 -32.68 10.99
C LEU A 269 -14.08 -31.94 12.29
N THR A 270 -14.91 -30.89 12.22
CA THR A 270 -15.27 -30.09 13.41
C THR A 270 -16.17 -30.90 14.35
N GLY A 271 -15.69 -31.10 15.57
CA GLY A 271 -16.43 -31.79 16.61
C GLY A 271 -17.48 -30.92 17.32
N PRO A 272 -18.33 -31.51 18.19
CA PRO A 272 -19.19 -30.73 19.06
C PRO A 272 -18.34 -29.80 19.94
N PRO A 273 -18.88 -28.60 20.32
CA PRO A 273 -18.14 -27.68 21.17
C PRO A 273 -17.76 -28.40 22.47
N THR A 274 -16.48 -28.37 22.81
CA THR A 274 -16.02 -28.91 24.10
C THR A 274 -16.70 -28.14 25.21
N PRO A 275 -17.41 -28.78 26.14
CA PRO A 275 -18.03 -28.10 27.28
C PRO A 275 -16.95 -27.29 27.99
N ARG A 276 -17.15 -25.98 28.15
CA ARG A 276 -16.28 -25.19 29.03
C ARG A 276 -16.33 -25.83 30.39
N GLY A 277 -15.21 -26.41 30.81
CA GLY A 277 -15.10 -27.07 32.09
C GLY A 277 -15.64 -26.18 33.20
N ALA A 278 -16.59 -26.68 33.95
CA ALA A 278 -16.90 -26.18 35.25
C ALA A 278 -15.67 -26.39 36.14
N ASN A 279 -14.96 -25.30 36.41
CA ASN A 279 -14.06 -25.17 37.55
C ASN A 279 -14.59 -24.08 38.44
#